data_1f675d1cc0066fa92b37377a4327bd46
#
_entry.id   1f675d1cc0066fa92b37377a4327bd46
#
_cell.length_a   1.000
_cell.length_b   1.000
_cell.length_c   1.000
_cell.angle_alpha   90.00
_cell.angle_beta   90.00
_cell.angle_gamma   90.00
#
_symmetry.space_group_name_H-M   'P 1'
#
loop_
_entity.id
_entity.type
_entity.pdbx_description
1 polymer ?
#
loop_
_entity_poly.entity_id
_entity_poly.type
_entity_poly.pdbx_seq_one_letter_code
_entity_poly.pdbx_strand_id
1 'polypeptide(L)'
;SDKNGRFILNYQPQKKKKYLLKVSFMGMQSVYRALEDSVSVNIGTVVLKDDDIQISEVTITGKLQEVVMEGDTTVINAAAFKTPEGAYLEDLVKRVPGLVYNKKDNSLTYNGQPISEINVNGEAFFSGDKKTALENLPADLISKLKVYDKKSKEEEFTGISSGEKKYVLDLQTKDELNKTWLTNATVGYGNNQKKDFEGQVNYFSKDGDNLSFIAQSTNRYQNSTYKDNINNSVGMNMTHKFGKKFSLTGSVNYNLNRNGNLSSIYQEQYLPAGNQYSASTNESNSKGRSISSNFMGSWEVDKRTRIHLSLI
;
A
#
# COMPACT_ATOMS: atom_id res chain seq x y z
N SER A 1 34.87 38.86 -4.59
CA SER A 1 36.13 38.16 -4.30
C SER A 1 36.68 37.53 -5.56
N ASP A 2 37.98 37.38 -5.61
CA ASP A 2 38.65 36.65 -6.71
C ASP A 2 38.58 35.13 -6.46
N LYS A 3 39.12 34.35 -7.44
CA LYS A 3 39.16 32.89 -7.35
C LYS A 3 39.98 32.31 -6.19
N ASN A 4 40.77 33.16 -5.52
CA ASN A 4 41.56 32.79 -4.33
C ASN A 4 40.90 33.28 -3.02
N GLY A 5 39.68 33.81 -3.10
CA GLY A 5 38.94 34.33 -1.97
C GLY A 5 39.38 35.73 -1.51
N ARG A 6 40.24 36.41 -2.23
CA ARG A 6 40.69 37.77 -1.86
C ARG A 6 39.68 38.79 -2.35
N PHE A 7 39.39 39.78 -1.49
CA PHE A 7 38.50 40.88 -1.86
C PHE A 7 38.96 42.19 -1.27
N ILE A 8 38.59 43.26 -1.95
CA ILE A 8 38.80 44.65 -1.51
C ILE A 8 37.44 45.31 -1.55
N LEU A 9 37.03 45.91 -0.46
CA LEU A 9 35.79 46.64 -0.36
C LEU A 9 36.11 48.12 -0.12
N ASN A 10 35.70 48.98 -1.03
CA ASN A 10 35.79 50.39 -0.89
C ASN A 10 34.55 50.92 -0.18
N TYR A 11 34.73 51.57 0.96
CA TYR A 11 33.64 52.23 1.68
C TYR A 11 34.06 53.61 2.17
N GLN A 12 33.11 54.53 2.31
CA GLN A 12 33.33 55.87 2.82
C GLN A 12 32.78 55.96 4.25
N PRO A 13 33.63 56.00 5.26
CA PRO A 13 33.17 56.07 6.66
C PRO A 13 32.59 57.45 6.96
N GLN A 14 31.39 57.50 7.50
CA GLN A 14 30.76 58.71 8.00
C GLN A 14 30.97 58.83 9.53
N LYS A 15 31.38 59.99 10.00
CA LYS A 15 31.57 60.22 11.43
C LYS A 15 30.34 59.81 12.25
N LYS A 16 30.55 59.09 13.35
CA LYS A 16 29.54 58.59 14.30
C LYS A 16 28.67 57.40 13.78
N LYS A 17 28.95 56.82 12.61
CA LYS A 17 28.26 55.60 12.18
C LYS A 17 29.15 54.37 12.44
N LYS A 18 28.56 53.31 12.99
CA LYS A 18 29.18 51.98 13.11
C LYS A 18 28.91 51.16 11.86
N TYR A 19 29.93 50.55 11.31
CA TYR A 19 29.82 49.71 10.12
C TYR A 19 30.02 48.24 10.48
N LEU A 20 29.27 47.38 9.87
CA LEU A 20 29.34 45.94 10.05
C LEU A 20 29.54 45.27 8.66
N LEU A 21 30.67 44.60 8.52
CA LEU A 21 30.90 43.78 7.33
C LEU A 21 30.26 42.41 7.52
N LYS A 22 29.38 42.02 6.59
CA LYS A 22 28.85 40.68 6.49
C LYS A 22 29.58 39.93 5.39
N VAL A 23 30.18 38.79 5.72
CA VAL A 23 30.78 37.87 4.78
C VAL A 23 29.89 36.63 4.74
N SER A 24 29.40 36.28 3.56
CA SER A 24 28.49 35.14 3.39
C SER A 24 28.77 34.40 2.07
N PHE A 25 28.57 33.10 2.11
CA PHE A 25 28.64 32.23 0.93
C PHE A 25 27.51 31.20 1.02
N MET A 26 27.04 30.72 -0.12
CA MET A 26 25.95 29.75 -0.17
C MET A 26 26.39 28.44 0.52
N GLY A 27 25.59 27.96 1.46
CA GLY A 27 25.90 26.76 2.25
C GLY A 27 26.87 26.99 3.42
N MET A 28 27.19 28.25 3.76
CA MET A 28 28.09 28.57 4.86
C MET A 28 27.49 29.61 5.81
N GLN A 29 27.86 29.53 7.10
CA GLN A 29 27.42 30.47 8.13
C GLN A 29 27.96 31.85 7.85
N SER A 30 27.09 32.86 7.87
CA SER A 30 27.47 34.24 7.68
C SER A 30 28.31 34.74 8.89
N VAL A 31 29.47 35.34 8.62
CA VAL A 31 30.33 35.94 9.64
C VAL A 31 30.17 37.45 9.58
N TYR A 32 30.06 38.08 10.73
CA TYR A 32 29.92 39.52 10.88
C TYR A 32 31.15 40.09 11.57
N ARG A 33 31.74 41.17 11.03
CA ARG A 33 32.90 41.88 11.60
C ARG A 33 32.57 43.36 11.70
N ALA A 34 32.77 43.91 12.88
CA ALA A 34 32.68 45.36 13.07
C ALA A 34 33.88 46.05 12.41
N LEU A 35 33.62 47.09 11.67
CA LEU A 35 34.67 47.95 11.09
C LEU A 35 34.85 49.17 11.95
N GLU A 36 36.13 49.47 12.27
CA GLU A 36 36.51 50.68 13.00
C GLU A 36 36.56 51.87 12.07
N ASP A 37 36.45 53.08 12.62
CA ASP A 37 36.45 54.35 11.91
C ASP A 37 37.83 54.70 11.30
N SER A 38 38.52 53.79 10.69
CA SER A 38 39.80 54.00 10.02
C SER A 38 39.71 53.95 8.51
N VAL A 39 40.55 54.73 7.83
CA VAL A 39 40.54 54.92 6.35
C VAL A 39 40.92 53.63 5.59
N SER A 40 41.56 52.70 6.26
CA SER A 40 41.93 51.40 5.72
C SER A 40 42.03 50.36 6.79
N VAL A 41 41.28 49.28 6.70
CA VAL A 41 41.29 48.17 7.68
C VAL A 41 41.63 46.85 6.95
N ASN A 42 42.67 46.19 7.42
CA ASN A 42 42.96 44.84 7.00
C ASN A 42 42.25 43.89 7.98
N ILE A 43 41.23 43.23 7.49
CA ILE A 43 40.36 42.32 8.32
C ILE A 43 40.95 40.91 8.42
N GLY A 44 42.11 40.65 7.75
CA GLY A 44 42.71 39.34 7.74
C GLY A 44 41.88 38.26 7.03
N THR A 45 42.13 37.02 7.36
CA THR A 45 41.39 35.88 6.82
C THR A 45 40.08 35.66 7.58
N VAL A 46 38.95 35.61 6.86
CA VAL A 46 37.66 35.25 7.42
C VAL A 46 37.36 33.84 7.01
N VAL A 47 37.31 32.91 7.96
CA VAL A 47 36.93 31.51 7.73
C VAL A 47 35.43 31.39 7.90
N LEU A 48 34.74 30.94 6.86
CA LEU A 48 33.35 30.55 6.93
C LEU A 48 33.29 29.08 7.34
N LYS A 49 32.38 28.75 8.24
CA LYS A 49 32.06 27.36 8.61
C LYS A 49 30.90 26.89 7.77
N ASP A 50 30.87 25.61 7.49
CA ASP A 50 29.70 25.00 6.85
C ASP A 50 28.47 25.33 7.69
N ASP A 51 27.44 25.81 7.04
CA ASP A 51 26.13 25.92 7.64
C ASP A 51 25.52 24.53 7.45
N ASP A 52 25.57 23.72 8.52
CA ASP A 52 24.71 22.56 8.60
C ASP A 52 23.28 23.13 8.60
N ILE A 53 22.80 23.43 7.39
CA ILE A 53 21.38 23.65 7.19
C ILE A 53 20.78 22.29 7.53
N GLN A 54 20.46 22.07 8.79
CA GLN A 54 19.29 21.27 9.11
C GLN A 54 18.20 21.99 8.35
N ILE A 55 17.86 21.46 7.19
CA ILE A 55 16.57 21.73 6.58
C ILE A 55 15.60 21.27 7.65
N SER A 56 15.22 22.18 8.53
CA SER A 56 14.06 21.99 9.38
C SER A 56 12.99 21.68 8.36
N GLU A 57 12.60 20.42 8.34
CA GLU A 57 11.45 19.96 7.61
C GLU A 57 10.38 21.04 7.82
N VAL A 58 10.07 21.80 6.79
CA VAL A 58 8.93 22.69 6.83
C VAL A 58 7.76 21.73 6.89
N THR A 59 7.43 21.34 8.11
CA THR A 59 6.19 20.62 8.37
C THR A 59 5.10 21.62 8.02
N ILE A 60 4.69 21.57 6.76
CA ILE A 60 3.44 22.19 6.34
C ILE A 60 2.39 21.41 7.12
N THR A 61 1.99 21.93 8.27
CA THR A 61 0.81 21.49 9.01
C THR A 61 -0.45 21.97 8.27
N GLY A 62 -0.53 21.71 6.98
CA GLY A 62 -1.79 21.59 6.30
C GLY A 62 -2.42 20.32 6.86
N LYS A 63 -3.61 20.40 7.49
CA LYS A 63 -4.41 19.20 7.75
C LYS A 63 -4.53 18.49 6.42
N LEU A 64 -3.87 17.34 6.29
CA LEU A 64 -4.09 16.45 5.16
C LEU A 64 -5.59 16.18 5.13
N GLN A 65 -6.25 16.57 4.07
CA GLN A 65 -7.66 16.22 3.90
C GLN A 65 -7.72 14.70 3.78
N GLU A 66 -8.40 14.08 4.73
CA GLU A 66 -8.52 12.62 4.81
C GLU A 66 -9.26 12.07 3.60
N VAL A 67 -10.35 12.76 3.21
CA VAL A 67 -11.24 12.37 2.11
C VAL A 67 -11.58 13.59 1.27
N VAL A 68 -11.47 13.47 -0.04
CA VAL A 68 -11.80 14.51 -1.02
C VAL A 68 -12.68 13.90 -2.11
N MET A 69 -13.65 14.64 -2.60
CA MET A 69 -14.44 14.26 -3.77
C MET A 69 -13.83 14.90 -5.02
N GLU A 70 -13.43 14.09 -5.99
CA GLU A 70 -12.95 14.51 -7.31
C GLU A 70 -14.00 14.07 -8.36
N GLY A 71 -14.99 14.92 -8.66
CA GLY A 71 -16.13 14.53 -9.48
C GLY A 71 -16.92 13.41 -8.81
N ASP A 72 -17.09 12.28 -9.49
CA ASP A 72 -17.80 11.11 -8.98
C ASP A 72 -16.87 10.13 -8.22
N THR A 73 -15.60 10.49 -8.05
CA THR A 73 -14.60 9.65 -7.38
C THR A 73 -14.36 10.14 -5.96
N THR A 74 -14.47 9.27 -4.98
CA THR A 74 -14.01 9.54 -3.63
C THR A 74 -12.52 9.21 -3.55
N VAL A 75 -11.70 10.19 -3.20
CA VAL A 75 -10.25 10.05 -3.03
C VAL A 75 -9.91 10.13 -1.55
N ILE A 76 -9.30 9.10 -1.03
CA ILE A 76 -8.92 8.93 0.37
C ILE A 76 -7.40 8.96 0.44
N ASN A 77 -6.85 9.83 1.27
CA ASN A 77 -5.41 9.92 1.45
C ASN A 77 -4.93 8.89 2.47
N ALA A 78 -4.15 7.90 2.03
CA ALA A 78 -3.68 6.83 2.91
C ALA A 78 -2.80 7.35 4.05
N ALA A 79 -2.01 8.41 3.83
CA ALA A 79 -1.13 8.99 4.84
C ALA A 79 -1.87 9.63 6.03
N ALA A 80 -3.16 9.93 5.89
CA ALA A 80 -3.99 10.42 6.99
C ALA A 80 -4.30 9.32 8.03
N PHE A 81 -4.16 8.05 7.66
CA PHE A 81 -4.51 6.90 8.49
C PHE A 81 -3.26 6.11 8.85
N LYS A 82 -2.73 6.33 10.06
CA LYS A 82 -1.51 5.65 10.52
C LYS A 82 -1.76 4.16 10.70
N THR A 83 -0.95 3.35 10.05
CA THR A 83 -0.89 1.90 10.23
C THR A 83 0.39 1.50 10.95
N PRO A 84 0.43 0.36 11.64
CA PRO A 84 1.68 -0.21 12.16
C PRO A 84 2.68 -0.48 11.03
N GLU A 85 3.96 -0.51 11.37
CA GLU A 85 5.00 -0.94 10.43
C GLU A 85 4.76 -2.40 10.00
N GLY A 86 4.89 -2.67 8.69
CA GLY A 86 4.61 -3.98 8.13
C GLY A 86 3.12 -4.34 8.02
N ALA A 87 2.21 -3.40 8.27
CA ALA A 87 0.77 -3.63 8.13
C ALA A 87 0.37 -3.89 6.67
N TYR A 88 -0.66 -4.70 6.47
CA TYR A 88 -1.27 -4.95 5.19
C TYR A 88 -2.46 -4.01 4.91
N LEU A 89 -2.94 -4.03 3.67
CA LEU A 89 -4.07 -3.21 3.21
C LEU A 89 -5.31 -3.38 4.10
N GLU A 90 -5.54 -4.58 4.64
CA GLU A 90 -6.66 -4.84 5.56
C GLU A 90 -6.62 -3.91 6.77
N ASP A 91 -5.44 -3.65 7.33
CA ASP A 91 -5.30 -2.78 8.50
C ASP A 91 -5.52 -1.30 8.16
N LEU A 92 -5.18 -0.90 6.94
CA LEU A 92 -5.50 0.43 6.42
C LEU A 92 -7.02 0.58 6.21
N VAL A 93 -7.64 -0.41 5.55
CA VAL A 93 -9.09 -0.43 5.29
C VAL A 93 -9.91 -0.32 6.57
N LYS A 94 -9.51 -1.01 7.63
CA LYS A 94 -10.19 -0.92 8.95
C LYS A 94 -10.15 0.48 9.59
N ARG A 95 -9.21 1.32 9.17
CA ARG A 95 -9.03 2.68 9.72
C ARG A 95 -9.70 3.76 8.89
N VAL A 96 -10.03 3.44 7.63
CA VAL A 96 -10.66 4.38 6.71
C VAL A 96 -12.16 4.44 6.98
N PRO A 97 -12.72 5.61 7.33
CA PRO A 97 -14.16 5.76 7.53
C PRO A 97 -14.95 5.36 6.30
N GLY A 98 -16.02 4.60 6.50
CA GLY A 98 -16.91 4.14 5.44
C GLY A 98 -16.47 2.84 4.77
N LEU A 99 -15.20 2.42 4.84
CA LEU A 99 -14.76 1.11 4.38
C LEU A 99 -15.01 0.05 5.46
N VAL A 100 -15.66 -1.03 5.07
CA VAL A 100 -15.93 -2.18 5.96
C VAL A 100 -15.59 -3.47 5.23
N TYR A 101 -14.68 -4.24 5.81
CA TYR A 101 -14.32 -5.58 5.33
C TYR A 101 -14.81 -6.65 6.31
N ASN A 102 -15.57 -7.61 5.81
CA ASN A 102 -16.02 -8.77 6.56
C ASN A 102 -15.28 -10.03 6.07
N LYS A 103 -14.40 -10.56 6.91
CA LYS A 103 -13.62 -11.76 6.60
C LYS A 103 -14.44 -13.04 6.43
N LYS A 104 -15.65 -13.12 7.04
CA LYS A 104 -16.44 -14.36 7.03
C LYS A 104 -17.00 -14.65 5.63
N ASP A 105 -17.45 -13.62 4.94
CA ASP A 105 -18.06 -13.70 3.60
C ASP A 105 -17.22 -13.03 2.51
N ASN A 106 -16.03 -12.54 2.86
CA ASN A 106 -15.12 -11.81 1.97
C ASN A 106 -15.75 -10.58 1.30
N SER A 107 -16.73 -9.95 1.98
CA SER A 107 -17.38 -8.74 1.47
C SER A 107 -16.60 -7.49 1.87
N LEU A 108 -16.47 -6.58 0.92
CA LEU A 108 -15.91 -5.23 1.13
C LEU A 108 -16.95 -4.23 0.69
N THR A 109 -17.24 -3.25 1.53
CA THR A 109 -18.21 -2.18 1.22
C THR A 109 -17.62 -0.81 1.51
N TYR A 110 -18.09 0.21 0.81
CA TYR A 110 -17.85 1.61 1.11
C TYR A 110 -19.18 2.35 1.28
N ASN A 111 -19.41 2.93 2.46
CA ASN A 111 -20.67 3.58 2.81
C ASN A 111 -21.91 2.71 2.50
N GLY A 112 -21.78 1.37 2.75
CA GLY A 112 -22.84 0.41 2.49
C GLY A 112 -22.92 -0.08 1.03
N GLN A 113 -22.20 0.53 0.08
CA GLN A 113 -22.15 0.08 -1.31
C GLN A 113 -21.11 -1.03 -1.48
N PRO A 114 -21.46 -2.17 -2.11
CA PRO A 114 -20.52 -3.26 -2.29
C PRO A 114 -19.40 -2.89 -3.27
N ILE A 115 -18.17 -3.14 -2.88
CA ILE A 115 -16.99 -3.05 -3.76
C ILE A 115 -16.86 -4.38 -4.51
N SER A 116 -16.88 -4.32 -5.83
CA SER A 116 -16.81 -5.50 -6.70
C SER A 116 -15.39 -6.05 -6.79
N GLU A 117 -14.38 -5.18 -6.94
CA GLU A 117 -12.99 -5.56 -7.14
C GLU A 117 -12.02 -4.55 -6.53
N ILE A 118 -10.78 -4.98 -6.32
CA ILE A 118 -9.67 -4.12 -5.93
C ILE A 118 -8.72 -3.99 -7.11
N ASN A 119 -8.42 -2.74 -7.49
CA ASN A 119 -7.45 -2.40 -8.52
C ASN A 119 -6.17 -1.84 -7.89
N VAL A 120 -5.07 -1.93 -8.62
CA VAL A 120 -3.81 -1.23 -8.32
C VAL A 120 -3.41 -0.44 -9.56
N ASN A 121 -3.30 0.88 -9.41
CA ASN A 121 -3.03 1.82 -10.51
C ASN A 121 -3.96 1.64 -11.72
N GLY A 122 -5.25 1.41 -11.45
CA GLY A 122 -6.31 1.24 -12.45
C GLY A 122 -6.50 -0.17 -12.99
N GLU A 123 -5.60 -1.10 -12.71
CA GLU A 123 -5.68 -2.48 -13.21
C GLU A 123 -6.10 -3.47 -12.12
N ALA A 124 -6.93 -4.45 -12.47
CA ALA A 124 -7.43 -5.44 -11.52
C ALA A 124 -6.29 -6.24 -10.89
N PHE A 125 -6.31 -6.36 -9.57
CA PHE A 125 -5.33 -7.12 -8.82
C PHE A 125 -5.93 -8.47 -8.43
N PHE A 126 -5.25 -9.56 -8.79
CA PHE A 126 -5.71 -10.96 -8.63
C PHE A 126 -7.15 -11.16 -9.10
N SER A 127 -7.49 -10.55 -10.24
CA SER A 127 -8.81 -10.70 -10.89
C SER A 127 -10.00 -10.45 -9.96
N GLY A 128 -9.85 -9.54 -9.00
CA GLY A 128 -10.89 -9.16 -8.05
C GLY A 128 -10.96 -10.02 -6.79
N ASP A 129 -9.99 -10.90 -6.53
CA ASP A 129 -9.88 -11.57 -5.23
C ASP A 129 -9.49 -10.56 -4.14
N LYS A 130 -10.53 -10.00 -3.51
CA LYS A 130 -10.39 -8.99 -2.46
C LYS A 130 -9.60 -9.49 -1.27
N LYS A 131 -9.74 -10.77 -0.92
CA LYS A 131 -9.03 -11.37 0.20
C LYS A 131 -7.52 -11.36 -0.05
N THR A 132 -7.09 -11.84 -1.21
CA THR A 132 -5.67 -11.84 -1.58
C THR A 132 -5.09 -10.42 -1.58
N ALA A 133 -5.81 -9.43 -2.10
CA ALA A 133 -5.36 -8.04 -2.08
C ALA A 133 -5.24 -7.50 -0.65
N LEU A 134 -6.27 -7.70 0.19
CA LEU A 134 -6.32 -7.16 1.55
C LEU A 134 -5.28 -7.78 2.49
N GLU A 135 -5.02 -9.07 2.34
CA GLU A 135 -4.10 -9.80 3.22
C GLU A 135 -2.63 -9.74 2.75
N ASN A 136 -2.35 -9.31 1.50
CA ASN A 136 -0.99 -9.37 0.96
C ASN A 136 -0.42 -8.05 0.43
N LEU A 137 -1.23 -7.02 0.18
CA LEU A 137 -0.68 -5.72 -0.22
C LEU A 137 -0.21 -4.94 1.00
N PRO A 138 1.07 -4.52 1.05
CA PRO A 138 1.56 -3.68 2.13
C PRO A 138 0.84 -2.32 2.16
N ALA A 139 0.39 -1.89 3.34
CA ALA A 139 -0.31 -0.61 3.50
C ALA A 139 0.58 0.59 3.16
N ASP A 140 1.88 0.49 3.42
CA ASP A 140 2.88 1.52 3.15
C ASP A 140 3.15 1.77 1.67
N LEU A 141 2.77 0.82 0.80
CA LEU A 141 2.79 0.97 -0.66
C LEU A 141 1.81 2.04 -1.15
N ILE A 142 0.71 2.26 -0.42
CA ILE A 142 -0.44 3.01 -0.90
C ILE A 142 -0.30 4.50 -0.56
N SER A 143 -0.48 5.36 -1.57
CA SER A 143 -0.58 6.81 -1.40
C SER A 143 -2.03 7.27 -1.27
N LYS A 144 -2.91 6.72 -2.11
CA LYS A 144 -4.34 7.08 -2.15
C LYS A 144 -5.19 5.84 -2.41
N LEU A 145 -6.40 5.85 -1.85
CA LEU A 145 -7.46 4.91 -2.20
C LEU A 145 -8.54 5.71 -2.94
N LYS A 146 -8.96 5.22 -4.09
CA LYS A 146 -10.02 5.82 -4.88
C LYS A 146 -11.21 4.88 -4.95
N VAL A 147 -12.39 5.39 -4.63
CA VAL A 147 -13.66 4.65 -4.79
C VAL A 147 -14.49 5.35 -5.86
N TYR A 148 -14.82 4.64 -6.90
CA TYR A 148 -15.61 5.16 -8.01
C TYR A 148 -16.42 4.05 -8.68
N ASP A 149 -17.41 4.46 -9.46
CA ASP A 149 -18.20 3.59 -10.31
C ASP A 149 -17.43 3.32 -11.61
N LYS A 150 -16.96 2.08 -11.79
CA LYS A 150 -16.18 1.67 -12.96
C LYS A 150 -17.12 1.33 -14.10
N LYS A 151 -17.00 2.04 -15.19
CA LYS A 151 -17.67 1.68 -16.44
C LYS A 151 -17.16 0.35 -16.96
N SER A 152 -18.06 -0.46 -17.50
CA SER A 152 -17.64 -1.67 -18.22
C SER A 152 -16.82 -1.28 -19.46
N LYS A 153 -15.98 -2.20 -19.94
CA LYS A 153 -15.20 -1.94 -21.18
C LYS A 153 -16.11 -1.70 -22.39
N GLU A 154 -17.31 -2.24 -22.37
CA GLU A 154 -18.36 -2.03 -23.39
C GLU A 154 -18.95 -0.63 -23.27
N GLU A 155 -19.24 -0.16 -22.05
CA GLU A 155 -19.71 1.21 -21.79
C GLU A 155 -18.66 2.26 -22.16
N GLU A 156 -17.38 2.00 -21.86
CA GLU A 156 -16.27 2.88 -22.25
C GLU A 156 -16.14 2.98 -23.77
N PHE A 157 -16.39 1.88 -24.47
CA PHE A 157 -16.24 1.81 -25.93
C PHE A 157 -17.46 2.36 -26.67
N THR A 158 -18.67 1.99 -26.24
CA THR A 158 -19.92 2.38 -26.92
C THR A 158 -20.47 3.73 -26.43
N GLY A 159 -20.08 4.16 -25.23
CA GLY A 159 -20.66 5.31 -24.55
C GLY A 159 -22.08 5.09 -24.02
N ILE A 160 -22.61 3.85 -24.15
CA ILE A 160 -23.95 3.47 -23.70
C ILE A 160 -23.86 2.85 -22.33
N SER A 161 -24.51 3.45 -21.32
CA SER A 161 -24.54 2.92 -19.97
C SER A 161 -25.45 1.71 -19.85
N SER A 162 -24.96 0.64 -19.22
CA SER A 162 -25.79 -0.54 -18.88
C SER A 162 -26.76 -0.27 -17.72
N GLY A 163 -26.52 0.82 -16.98
CA GLY A 163 -27.26 1.16 -15.76
C GLY A 163 -26.82 0.39 -14.51
N GLU A 164 -25.92 -0.59 -14.65
CA GLU A 164 -25.34 -1.29 -13.51
C GLU A 164 -24.14 -0.51 -12.95
N LYS A 165 -24.17 -0.21 -11.65
CA LYS A 165 -23.06 0.43 -10.95
C LYS A 165 -22.12 -0.61 -10.37
N LYS A 166 -20.83 -0.53 -10.74
CA LYS A 166 -19.78 -1.41 -10.23
C LYS A 166 -18.73 -0.59 -9.49
N TYR A 167 -18.93 -0.42 -8.19
CA TYR A 167 -17.94 0.28 -7.37
C TYR A 167 -16.66 -0.53 -7.25
N VAL A 168 -15.54 0.13 -7.48
CA VAL A 168 -14.20 -0.45 -7.33
C VAL A 168 -13.39 0.36 -6.32
N LEU A 169 -12.47 -0.32 -5.65
CA LEU A 169 -11.44 0.29 -4.82
C LEU A 169 -10.13 0.26 -5.60
N ASP A 170 -9.70 1.40 -6.11
CA ASP A 170 -8.44 1.53 -6.82
C ASP A 170 -7.36 2.12 -5.90
N LEU A 171 -6.27 1.41 -5.78
CA LEU A 171 -5.13 1.72 -4.93
C LEU A 171 -4.05 2.39 -5.77
N GLN A 172 -3.77 3.65 -5.46
CA GLN A 172 -2.66 4.36 -6.11
C GLN A 172 -1.38 4.14 -5.31
N THR A 173 -0.34 3.65 -5.96
CA THR A 173 0.96 3.46 -5.33
C THR A 173 1.70 4.78 -5.17
N LYS A 174 2.62 4.85 -4.21
CA LYS A 174 3.50 6.02 -4.02
C LYS A 174 4.39 6.24 -5.24
N ASP A 175 4.67 7.50 -5.55
CA ASP A 175 5.47 7.91 -6.72
C ASP A 175 6.89 7.36 -6.68
N GLU A 176 7.49 7.37 -5.53
CA GLU A 176 8.83 6.86 -5.23
C GLU A 176 8.97 5.35 -5.44
N LEU A 177 7.85 4.61 -5.42
CA LEU A 177 7.82 3.15 -5.64
C LEU A 177 7.48 2.77 -7.10
N ASN A 178 7.42 3.74 -8.00
CA ASN A 178 7.19 3.48 -9.43
C ASN A 178 8.37 2.71 -10.04
N LYS A 179 8.06 1.58 -10.71
CA LYS A 179 9.05 0.67 -11.33
C LYS A 179 10.05 0.08 -10.32
N THR A 180 9.61 -0.12 -9.08
CA THR A 180 10.43 -0.66 -7.99
C THR A 180 9.95 -2.07 -7.64
N TRP A 181 10.87 -2.94 -7.29
CA TRP A 181 10.60 -4.24 -6.74
C TRP A 181 10.46 -4.14 -5.23
N LEU A 182 9.37 -4.67 -4.72
CA LEU A 182 9.07 -4.73 -3.29
C LEU A 182 9.02 -6.19 -2.87
N THR A 183 9.85 -6.55 -1.90
CA THR A 183 9.93 -7.91 -1.40
C THR A 183 9.73 -7.91 0.10
N ASN A 184 8.86 -8.78 0.57
CA ASN A 184 8.65 -9.03 1.99
C ASN A 184 8.70 -10.54 2.25
N ALA A 185 9.36 -10.94 3.32
CA ALA A 185 9.42 -12.32 3.75
C ALA A 185 9.35 -12.40 5.28
N THR A 186 8.45 -13.22 5.76
CA THR A 186 8.27 -13.48 7.19
C THR A 186 8.45 -14.98 7.44
N VAL A 187 9.26 -15.31 8.42
CA VAL A 187 9.46 -16.69 8.86
C VAL A 187 9.23 -16.78 10.35
N GLY A 188 8.30 -17.62 10.76
CA GLY A 188 7.97 -17.88 12.15
C GLY A 188 8.16 -19.36 12.49
N TYR A 189 8.73 -19.63 13.65
CA TYR A 189 8.79 -20.96 14.24
C TYR A 189 8.37 -20.90 15.69
N GLY A 190 7.46 -21.76 16.10
CA GLY A 190 6.90 -21.77 17.42
C GLY A 190 6.93 -23.16 18.07
N ASN A 191 6.52 -23.23 19.34
CA ASN A 191 6.36 -24.45 20.07
C ASN A 191 5.40 -25.42 19.35
N ASN A 192 5.50 -26.73 19.62
CA ASN A 192 4.66 -27.76 19.03
C ASN A 192 4.72 -27.80 17.48
N GLN A 193 5.92 -27.60 16.90
CA GLN A 193 6.17 -27.64 15.47
C GLN A 193 5.35 -26.63 14.64
N LYS A 194 4.98 -25.51 15.27
CA LYS A 194 4.30 -24.42 14.56
C LYS A 194 5.27 -23.76 13.60
N LYS A 195 4.82 -23.57 12.38
CA LYS A 195 5.57 -22.93 11.30
C LYS A 195 4.70 -21.88 10.64
N ASP A 196 5.35 -20.81 10.24
CA ASP A 196 4.74 -19.72 9.51
C ASP A 196 5.76 -19.20 8.50
N PHE A 197 5.39 -19.22 7.27
CA PHE A 197 6.16 -18.65 6.18
C PHE A 197 5.24 -17.83 5.32
N GLU A 198 5.59 -16.58 5.12
CA GLU A 198 4.95 -15.68 4.17
C GLU A 198 6.03 -15.02 3.33
N GLY A 199 5.89 -15.04 2.03
CA GLY A 199 6.80 -14.40 1.09
C GLY A 199 6.03 -13.74 -0.03
N GLN A 200 6.44 -12.54 -0.39
CA GLN A 200 5.87 -11.83 -1.53
C GLN A 200 6.92 -11.01 -2.25
N VAL A 201 6.75 -10.95 -3.56
CA VAL A 201 7.53 -10.09 -4.45
C VAL A 201 6.54 -9.36 -5.34
N ASN A 202 6.62 -8.05 -5.33
CA ASN A 202 5.73 -7.19 -6.08
C ASN A 202 6.52 -6.20 -6.93
N TYR A 203 6.06 -5.98 -8.13
CA TYR A 203 6.51 -4.91 -9.01
C TYR A 203 5.30 -4.13 -9.50
N PHE A 204 5.33 -2.83 -9.36
CA PHE A 204 4.26 -1.96 -9.81
C PHE A 204 4.82 -0.81 -10.63
N SER A 205 4.10 -0.46 -11.70
CA SER A 205 4.33 0.74 -12.50
C SER A 205 3.08 1.60 -12.53
N LYS A 206 3.24 2.91 -12.59
CA LYS A 206 2.14 3.87 -12.79
C LYS A 206 1.47 3.73 -14.14
N ASP A 207 2.17 3.14 -15.11
CA ASP A 207 1.63 2.82 -16.44
C ASP A 207 0.61 1.66 -16.38
N GLY A 208 0.44 1.05 -15.19
CA GLY A 208 -0.47 -0.07 -14.93
C GLY A 208 0.17 -1.45 -15.07
N ASP A 209 1.46 -1.53 -15.46
CA ASP A 209 2.17 -2.80 -15.43
C ASP A 209 2.36 -3.25 -13.99
N ASN A 210 2.08 -4.51 -13.71
CA ASN A 210 2.34 -5.11 -12.42
C ASN A 210 2.74 -6.58 -12.56
N LEU A 211 3.52 -7.05 -11.60
CA LEU A 211 3.84 -8.45 -11.40
C LEU A 211 3.89 -8.70 -9.89
N SER A 212 3.11 -9.67 -9.43
CA SER A 212 3.08 -10.05 -8.01
C SER A 212 3.20 -11.55 -7.89
N PHE A 213 4.02 -11.98 -6.96
CA PHE A 213 4.17 -13.37 -6.56
C PHE A 213 4.00 -13.45 -5.05
N ILE A 214 3.12 -14.34 -4.59
CA ILE A 214 2.79 -14.53 -3.18
C ILE A 214 2.93 -16.01 -2.85
N ALA A 215 3.57 -16.33 -1.74
CA ALA A 215 3.64 -17.68 -1.22
C ALA A 215 3.43 -17.65 0.30
N GLN A 216 2.54 -18.51 0.77
CA GLN A 216 2.24 -18.64 2.19
C GLN A 216 2.20 -20.13 2.57
N SER A 217 2.77 -20.45 3.70
CA SER A 217 2.69 -21.78 4.31
C SER A 217 2.60 -21.62 5.83
N THR A 218 1.46 -21.97 6.40
CA THR A 218 1.24 -21.84 7.84
C THR A 218 0.51 -23.03 8.41
N ASN A 219 0.89 -23.42 9.61
CA ASN A 219 0.12 -24.33 10.47
C ASN A 219 -0.22 -23.68 11.82
N ARG A 220 -0.24 -22.35 11.89
CA ARG A 220 -0.72 -21.61 13.05
C ARG A 220 -2.22 -21.78 13.20
N TYR A 221 -2.67 -21.90 14.45
CA TYR A 221 -4.10 -21.95 14.76
C TYR A 221 -4.64 -20.56 14.97
N GLN A 222 -5.80 -20.32 14.44
CA GLN A 222 -6.56 -19.14 14.82
C GLN A 222 -7.52 -19.38 16.00
N ASN A 223 -7.82 -20.65 16.37
CA ASN A 223 -8.56 -21.01 17.61
C ASN A 223 -8.35 -22.48 17.95
N SER A 224 -7.64 -22.68 18.82
CA SER A 224 -7.09 -23.54 19.79
C SER A 224 -7.56 -24.96 20.08
N THR A 225 -8.07 -25.82 19.34
CA THR A 225 -8.24 -27.19 19.85
C THR A 225 -7.66 -28.30 18.96
N TYR A 226 -7.12 -27.99 17.80
CA TYR A 226 -6.70 -29.05 16.90
C TYR A 226 -5.31 -28.93 16.29
N LYS A 227 -4.69 -30.10 16.07
CA LYS A 227 -3.26 -30.24 15.75
C LYS A 227 -2.86 -29.90 14.31
N ASP A 228 -3.76 -29.96 13.32
CA ASP A 228 -3.37 -30.10 11.92
C ASP A 228 -4.04 -29.13 10.95
N ASN A 229 -4.23 -27.88 11.36
CA ASN A 229 -4.65 -26.87 10.41
C ASN A 229 -3.44 -26.42 9.60
N ILE A 230 -3.44 -26.71 8.31
CA ILE A 230 -2.41 -26.31 7.37
C ILE A 230 -3.07 -25.46 6.28
N ASN A 231 -2.48 -24.32 6.04
CA ASN A 231 -2.86 -23.46 4.92
C ASN A 231 -1.60 -23.17 4.08
N ASN A 232 -1.59 -23.66 2.86
CA ASN A 232 -0.56 -23.34 1.90
C ASN A 232 -1.20 -22.69 0.68
N SER A 233 -0.65 -21.57 0.27
CA SER A 233 -1.10 -20.87 -0.92
C SER A 233 0.08 -20.35 -1.73
N VAL A 234 -0.07 -20.37 -3.04
CA VAL A 234 0.83 -19.73 -3.99
C VAL A 234 -0.02 -18.99 -5.00
N GLY A 235 0.28 -17.71 -5.19
CA GLY A 235 -0.41 -16.86 -6.13
C GLY A 235 0.56 -16.10 -7.02
N MET A 236 0.18 -15.91 -8.27
CA MET A 236 0.85 -15.03 -9.22
C MET A 236 -0.19 -14.16 -9.90
N ASN A 237 0.12 -12.89 -10.03
CA ASN A 237 -0.66 -11.92 -10.79
C ASN A 237 0.26 -11.12 -11.69
N MET A 238 -0.19 -10.88 -12.92
CA MET A 238 0.56 -10.10 -13.89
C MET A 238 -0.41 -9.24 -14.71
N THR A 239 -0.05 -7.99 -14.91
CA THR A 239 -0.61 -7.13 -15.95
C THR A 239 0.54 -6.52 -16.73
N HIS A 240 0.49 -6.62 -18.05
CA HIS A 240 1.47 -6.00 -18.93
C HIS A 240 0.82 -5.38 -20.15
N LYS A 241 1.24 -4.16 -20.46
CA LYS A 241 0.78 -3.41 -21.64
C LYS A 241 1.81 -3.45 -22.73
N PHE A 242 1.51 -4.13 -23.80
CA PHE A 242 2.33 -4.19 -25.01
C PHE A 242 2.05 -2.96 -25.90
N GLY A 243 2.74 -1.88 -25.59
CA GLY A 243 2.47 -0.59 -26.23
C GLY A 243 1.10 -0.01 -25.85
N LYS A 244 0.45 0.67 -26.80
CA LYS A 244 -0.85 1.34 -26.54
C LYS A 244 -2.06 0.50 -26.89
N LYS A 245 -1.87 -0.61 -27.61
CA LYS A 245 -2.97 -1.35 -28.23
C LYS A 245 -3.29 -2.68 -27.63
N PHE A 246 -2.37 -3.32 -26.94
CA PHE A 246 -2.58 -4.65 -26.37
C PHE A 246 -2.21 -4.68 -24.92
N SER A 247 -3.10 -5.23 -24.09
CA SER A 247 -2.83 -5.51 -22.68
C SER A 247 -3.21 -6.95 -22.36
N LEU A 248 -2.41 -7.56 -21.50
CA LEU A 248 -2.62 -8.89 -20.95
C LEU A 248 -2.64 -8.79 -19.44
N THR A 249 -3.71 -9.27 -18.83
CA THR A 249 -3.83 -9.42 -17.38
C THR A 249 -4.06 -10.89 -17.06
N GLY A 250 -3.38 -11.42 -16.07
CA GLY A 250 -3.58 -12.80 -15.67
C GLY A 250 -3.28 -13.02 -14.21
N SER A 251 -4.01 -13.96 -13.62
CA SER A 251 -3.72 -14.43 -12.26
C SER A 251 -3.90 -15.94 -12.16
N VAL A 252 -3.08 -16.56 -11.35
CA VAL A 252 -3.18 -17.97 -10.97
C VAL A 252 -3.01 -18.07 -9.46
N ASN A 253 -3.92 -18.78 -8.81
CA ASN A 253 -3.86 -19.08 -7.39
C ASN A 253 -3.98 -20.58 -7.17
N TYR A 254 -3.09 -21.14 -6.37
CA TYR A 254 -3.16 -22.49 -5.84
C TYR A 254 -3.30 -22.45 -4.33
N ASN A 255 -4.32 -23.16 -3.81
CA ASN A 255 -4.55 -23.26 -2.38
C ASN A 255 -4.65 -24.73 -1.96
N LEU A 256 -4.00 -25.06 -0.87
CA LEU A 256 -4.08 -26.35 -0.18
C LEU A 256 -4.43 -26.09 1.28
N ASN A 257 -5.63 -26.46 1.67
CA ASN A 257 -6.10 -26.33 3.04
C ASN A 257 -6.33 -27.71 3.67
N ARG A 258 -5.87 -27.87 4.90
CA ARG A 258 -6.23 -29.01 5.75
C ARG A 258 -6.75 -28.45 7.04
N ASN A 259 -7.97 -28.81 7.38
CA ASN A 259 -8.63 -28.37 8.59
C ASN A 259 -9.07 -29.57 9.42
N GLY A 260 -8.64 -29.60 10.66
CA GLY A 260 -9.10 -30.56 11.65
C GLY A 260 -9.95 -29.84 12.72
N ASN A 261 -11.00 -30.47 13.15
CA ASN A 261 -11.83 -30.00 14.26
C ASN A 261 -12.13 -31.15 15.22
N LEU A 262 -11.92 -30.90 16.50
CA LEU A 262 -12.28 -31.79 17.58
C LEU A 262 -13.25 -31.04 18.48
N SER A 263 -14.44 -31.55 18.65
CA SER A 263 -15.39 -31.02 19.63
C SER A 263 -15.79 -32.12 20.62
N SER A 264 -15.78 -31.79 21.91
CA SER A 264 -16.23 -32.67 22.96
C SER A 264 -17.37 -31.96 23.68
N ILE A 265 -18.50 -32.66 23.74
CA ILE A 265 -19.71 -32.18 24.41
C ILE A 265 -20.00 -33.11 25.55
N TYR A 266 -20.07 -32.54 26.74
CA TYR A 266 -20.57 -33.21 27.96
C TYR A 266 -21.91 -32.62 28.29
N GLN A 267 -22.91 -33.50 28.41
CA GLN A 267 -24.28 -33.10 28.74
C GLN A 267 -24.76 -33.87 29.96
N GLU A 268 -25.30 -33.15 30.92
CA GLU A 268 -26.01 -33.68 32.04
C GLU A 268 -27.49 -33.30 31.93
N GLN A 269 -28.36 -34.27 31.95
CA GLN A 269 -29.80 -34.06 31.92
C GLN A 269 -30.38 -34.47 33.28
N TYR A 270 -31.03 -33.53 33.94
CA TYR A 270 -31.67 -33.73 35.23
C TYR A 270 -33.07 -34.30 35.01
N LEU A 271 -33.28 -35.54 35.42
CA LEU A 271 -34.57 -36.23 35.32
C LEU A 271 -35.10 -36.60 36.70
N PRO A 272 -36.42 -36.66 36.90
CA PRO A 272 -36.99 -37.07 38.19
C PRO A 272 -36.56 -38.46 38.69
N ALA A 273 -36.16 -39.34 37.76
CA ALA A 273 -35.70 -40.70 38.05
C ALA A 273 -34.18 -40.83 38.25
N GLY A 274 -33.44 -39.70 38.17
CA GLY A 274 -31.98 -39.65 38.29
C GLY A 274 -31.33 -38.96 37.08
N ASN A 275 -30.14 -38.40 37.29
CA ASN A 275 -29.43 -37.65 36.25
C ASN A 275 -28.89 -38.59 35.16
N GLN A 276 -29.02 -38.15 33.92
CA GLN A 276 -28.44 -38.84 32.76
C GLN A 276 -27.23 -38.05 32.27
N TYR A 277 -26.10 -38.71 32.05
CA TYR A 277 -24.88 -38.15 31.56
C TYR A 277 -24.62 -38.65 30.16
N SER A 278 -24.27 -37.73 29.24
CA SER A 278 -23.79 -38.09 27.93
C SER A 278 -22.49 -37.36 27.62
N ALA A 279 -21.57 -38.08 27.01
CA ALA A 279 -20.34 -37.52 26.48
C ALA A 279 -20.23 -37.87 25.00
N SER A 280 -20.01 -36.87 24.17
CA SER A 280 -19.84 -37.06 22.74
C SER A 280 -18.56 -36.37 22.32
N THR A 281 -17.71 -37.06 21.55
CA THR A 281 -16.54 -36.49 20.95
C THR A 281 -16.66 -36.65 19.45
N ASN A 282 -16.60 -35.53 18.71
CA ASN A 282 -16.66 -35.50 17.28
C ASN A 282 -15.34 -35.00 16.72
N GLU A 283 -14.71 -35.79 15.90
CA GLU A 283 -13.49 -35.48 15.17
C GLU A 283 -13.80 -35.35 13.66
N SER A 284 -13.45 -34.24 13.07
CA SER A 284 -13.65 -33.98 11.64
C SER A 284 -12.34 -33.51 11.02
N ASN A 285 -11.95 -34.13 9.91
CA ASN A 285 -10.78 -33.76 9.12
C ASN A 285 -11.22 -33.48 7.68
N SER A 286 -10.87 -32.33 7.17
CA SER A 286 -11.10 -31.95 5.77
C SER A 286 -9.82 -31.55 5.08
N LYS A 287 -9.71 -31.87 3.81
CA LYS A 287 -8.61 -31.46 2.93
C LYS A 287 -9.17 -30.91 1.63
N GLY A 288 -8.90 -29.65 1.37
CA GLY A 288 -9.27 -28.97 0.15
C GLY A 288 -8.02 -28.63 -0.69
N ARG A 289 -8.16 -28.77 -2.00
CA ARG A 289 -7.20 -28.26 -3.00
C ARG A 289 -7.99 -27.46 -4.02
N SER A 290 -7.51 -26.29 -4.36
CA SER A 290 -8.11 -25.48 -5.43
C SER A 290 -7.03 -24.84 -6.28
N ILE A 291 -7.29 -24.78 -7.58
CA ILE A 291 -6.55 -23.95 -8.53
C ILE A 291 -7.58 -23.00 -9.13
N SER A 292 -7.31 -21.74 -9.12
CA SER A 292 -8.08 -20.75 -9.85
C SER A 292 -7.16 -19.97 -10.78
N SER A 293 -7.60 -19.75 -12.00
CA SER A 293 -6.85 -18.99 -12.98
C SER A 293 -7.80 -18.06 -13.73
N ASN A 294 -7.35 -16.88 -14.05
CA ASN A 294 -8.07 -15.93 -14.87
C ASN A 294 -7.08 -15.20 -15.77
N PHE A 295 -7.35 -15.19 -17.07
CA PHE A 295 -6.55 -14.46 -18.04
C PHE A 295 -7.45 -13.62 -18.92
N MET A 296 -7.08 -12.38 -19.13
CA MET A 296 -7.80 -11.43 -19.95
C MET A 296 -6.85 -10.73 -20.90
N GLY A 297 -7.08 -10.86 -22.19
CA GLY A 297 -6.44 -10.09 -23.25
C GLY A 297 -7.37 -8.99 -23.75
N SER A 298 -6.85 -7.79 -23.93
CA SER A 298 -7.58 -6.69 -24.55
C SER A 298 -6.74 -6.12 -25.67
N TRP A 299 -7.28 -6.15 -26.89
CA TRP A 299 -6.62 -5.67 -28.09
C TRP A 299 -7.43 -4.60 -28.80
N GLU A 300 -6.90 -3.40 -28.86
CA GLU A 300 -7.45 -2.29 -29.60
C GLU A 300 -6.87 -2.32 -31.04
N VAL A 301 -7.56 -2.96 -31.95
CA VAL A 301 -7.13 -3.11 -33.34
C VAL A 301 -7.08 -1.74 -34.02
N ASP A 302 -8.18 -0.98 -33.90
CA ASP A 302 -8.36 0.38 -34.37
C ASP A 302 -9.35 1.16 -33.47
N LYS A 303 -9.67 2.40 -33.85
CA LYS A 303 -10.60 3.26 -33.07
C LYS A 303 -12.04 2.73 -32.99
N ARG A 304 -12.40 1.75 -33.84
CA ARG A 304 -13.76 1.18 -33.92
C ARG A 304 -13.82 -0.28 -33.52
N THR A 305 -12.66 -0.93 -33.39
CA THR A 305 -12.59 -2.38 -33.15
C THR A 305 -11.73 -2.67 -31.93
N ARG A 306 -12.34 -3.28 -30.94
CA ARG A 306 -11.67 -3.80 -29.73
C ARG A 306 -12.03 -5.27 -29.52
N ILE A 307 -11.05 -6.09 -29.27
CA ILE A 307 -11.19 -7.53 -29.01
C ILE A 307 -10.87 -7.80 -27.56
N HIS A 308 -11.75 -8.46 -26.85
CA HIS A 308 -11.53 -8.95 -25.50
C HIS A 308 -11.58 -10.49 -25.50
N LEU A 309 -10.56 -11.10 -24.93
CA LEU A 309 -10.48 -12.52 -24.71
C LEU A 309 -10.38 -12.78 -23.21
N SER A 310 -11.20 -13.66 -22.69
CA SER A 310 -11.12 -14.08 -21.29
C SER A 310 -11.10 -15.61 -21.21
N LEU A 311 -10.24 -16.12 -20.37
CA LEU A 311 -10.16 -17.52 -19.98
C LEU A 311 -10.25 -17.58 -18.45
N ILE A 312 -11.23 -18.34 -17.96
CA ILE A 312 -11.54 -18.47 -16.53
C ILE A 312 -11.34 -19.92 -16.11
#